data_0e1407f4dd049d86445090e3bdec0a92
#
_entry.id   0e1407f4dd049d86445090e3bdec0a92
#
_cell.length_a   1.000
_cell.length_b   1.000
_cell.length_c   1.000
_cell.angle_alpha   90.00
_cell.angle_beta   90.00
_cell.angle_gamma   90.00
#
_symmetry.space_group_name_H-M   'P 1'
#
loop_
_entity.id
_entity.type
_entity.pdbx_description
1 polymer ?
#
loop_
_entity_poly.entity_id
_entity_poly.type
_entity_poly.pdbx_seq_one_letter_code
_entity_poly.pdbx_strand_id
1 'polypeptide(L)'
;MAITTKMEFEAVLSDIILRLGKYVLSYGANAKIDEARRGFQWLKEQAKKGDLSKEDHLPRLVSLTEVCSSEVSRDQEMSDQLMDMQDYLEFRC
;
A
#
# COMPACT_ATOMS: atom_id res chain seq x y z
N MET A 1 -2.91 -12.49 6.56
CA MET A 1 -3.13 -13.50 5.51
C MET A 1 -2.20 -13.20 4.34
N ALA A 2 -1.51 -14.19 3.84
CA ALA A 2 -0.50 -13.96 2.79
C ALA A 2 -1.15 -13.67 1.43
N ILE A 3 -0.54 -12.74 0.69
CA ILE A 3 -0.94 -12.45 -0.68
C ILE A 3 -0.20 -13.42 -1.60
N THR A 4 -0.93 -14.14 -2.44
CA THR A 4 -0.37 -15.15 -3.34
C THR A 4 -0.55 -14.84 -4.82
N THR A 5 -1.47 -13.94 -5.18
CA THR A 5 -1.78 -13.61 -6.57
C THR A 5 -1.77 -12.10 -6.79
N LYS A 6 -1.63 -11.69 -8.06
CA LYS A 6 -1.73 -10.29 -8.45
C LYS A 6 -3.10 -9.71 -8.11
N MET A 7 -4.16 -10.48 -8.28
CA MET A 7 -5.52 -10.02 -7.94
C MET A 7 -5.66 -9.71 -6.46
N GLU A 8 -5.11 -10.55 -5.61
CA GLU A 8 -5.11 -10.32 -4.16
C GLU A 8 -4.30 -9.07 -3.81
N PHE A 9 -3.16 -8.86 -4.46
CA PHE A 9 -2.34 -7.67 -4.28
C PHE A 9 -3.12 -6.41 -4.65
N GLU A 10 -3.80 -6.40 -5.79
CA GLU A 10 -4.63 -5.26 -6.21
C GLU A 10 -5.78 -5.01 -5.23
N ALA A 11 -6.42 -6.06 -4.73
CA ALA A 11 -7.52 -5.94 -3.77
C ALA A 11 -7.04 -5.31 -2.46
N VAL A 12 -5.89 -5.72 -1.96
CA VAL A 12 -5.31 -5.15 -0.74
C VAL A 12 -4.94 -3.68 -0.96
N LEU A 13 -4.36 -3.34 -2.11
CA LEU A 13 -4.05 -1.95 -2.46
C LEU A 13 -5.32 -1.09 -2.46
N SER A 14 -6.40 -1.58 -3.05
CA SER A 14 -7.67 -0.86 -3.09
C SER A 14 -8.21 -0.61 -1.69
N ASP A 15 -8.10 -1.61 -0.80
CA ASP A 15 -8.55 -1.47 0.58
C ASP A 15 -7.71 -0.44 1.35
N ILE A 16 -6.41 -0.44 1.16
CA ILE A 16 -5.52 0.54 1.81
C ILE A 16 -5.84 1.95 1.32
N ILE A 17 -6.03 2.14 0.03
CA ILE A 17 -6.39 3.45 -0.54
C ILE A 17 -7.70 3.94 0.07
N LEU A 18 -8.69 3.06 0.19
CA LEU A 18 -9.97 3.39 0.80
C LEU A 18 -9.83 3.74 2.29
N ARG A 19 -9.04 2.99 3.04
CA ARG A 19 -8.79 3.26 4.46
C ARG A 19 -8.12 4.60 4.68
N LEU A 20 -7.15 4.95 3.85
CA LEU A 20 -6.48 6.25 3.93
C LEU A 20 -7.46 7.38 3.62
N GLY A 21 -8.34 7.20 2.64
CA GLY A 21 -9.39 8.16 2.33
C GLY A 21 -10.34 8.39 3.51
N LYS A 22 -10.77 7.31 4.16
CA LYS A 22 -11.62 7.39 5.35
C LYS A 22 -10.90 8.07 6.52
N TYR A 23 -9.62 7.79 6.68
CA TYR A 23 -8.81 8.42 7.72
C TYR A 23 -8.78 9.94 7.54
N VAL A 24 -8.55 10.41 6.32
CA VAL A 24 -8.54 11.84 6.01
C VAL A 24 -9.90 12.48 6.30
N LEU A 25 -11.00 11.80 5.95
CA LEU A 25 -12.35 12.28 6.24
C LEU A 25 -12.61 12.40 7.76
N SER A 26 -12.05 11.50 8.55
CA SER A 26 -12.26 11.47 10.00
C SER A 26 -11.37 12.44 10.77
N TYR A 27 -10.12 12.62 10.33
CA TYR A 27 -9.11 13.37 11.08
C TYR A 27 -8.62 14.62 10.37
N GLY A 28 -9.10 14.89 9.16
CA GLY A 28 -8.75 16.07 8.39
C GLY A 28 -7.66 15.82 7.37
N ALA A 29 -7.47 16.78 6.48
CA ALA A 29 -6.50 16.70 5.39
C ALA A 29 -5.07 16.56 5.93
N ASN A 30 -4.29 15.68 5.28
CA ASN A 30 -2.90 15.44 5.63
C ASN A 30 -2.12 15.22 4.33
N ALA A 31 -1.19 16.14 4.06
CA ALA A 31 -0.41 16.12 2.82
C ALA A 31 0.40 14.83 2.66
N LYS A 32 0.95 14.30 3.76
CA LYS A 32 1.72 13.05 3.71
C LYS A 32 0.84 11.86 3.37
N ILE A 33 -0.37 11.79 3.91
CA ILE A 33 -1.31 10.72 3.60
C ILE A 33 -1.78 10.84 2.16
N ASP A 34 -2.07 12.05 1.68
CA ASP A 34 -2.47 12.25 0.28
C ASP A 34 -1.37 11.81 -0.69
N GLU A 35 -0.13 12.12 -0.38
CA GLU A 35 1.01 11.69 -1.17
C GLU A 35 1.15 10.17 -1.16
N ALA A 36 0.98 9.54 0.00
CA ALA A 36 1.02 8.09 0.12
C ALA A 36 -0.09 7.43 -0.71
N ARG A 37 -1.32 7.98 -0.67
CA ARG A 37 -2.42 7.47 -1.49
C ARG A 37 -2.07 7.48 -2.98
N ARG A 38 -1.46 8.55 -3.47
CA ARG A 38 -1.01 8.63 -4.87
C ARG A 38 0.02 7.55 -5.18
N GLY A 39 0.93 7.31 -4.26
CA GLY A 39 1.92 6.24 -4.40
C GLY A 39 1.29 4.86 -4.49
N PHE A 40 0.29 4.58 -3.64
CA PHE A 40 -0.44 3.31 -3.70
C PHE A 40 -1.27 3.19 -4.98
N GLN A 41 -1.86 4.28 -5.46
CA GLN A 41 -2.59 4.28 -6.73
C GLN A 41 -1.64 3.97 -7.90
N TRP A 42 -0.43 4.52 -7.88
CA TRP A 42 0.58 4.21 -8.87
C TRP A 42 0.96 2.73 -8.86
N LEU A 43 1.16 2.14 -7.66
CA LEU A 43 1.43 0.71 -7.53
C LEU A 43 0.29 -0.14 -8.09
N LYS A 44 -0.95 0.28 -7.85
CA LYS A 44 -2.12 -0.41 -8.38
C LYS A 44 -2.15 -0.37 -9.91
N GLU A 45 -1.82 0.76 -10.51
CA GLU A 45 -1.72 0.87 -11.97
C GLU A 45 -0.63 -0.03 -12.53
N GLN A 46 0.53 -0.08 -11.88
CA GLN A 46 1.63 -0.96 -12.29
C GLN A 46 1.20 -2.43 -12.20
N ALA A 47 0.48 -2.81 -11.15
CA ALA A 47 -0.04 -4.16 -10.99
C ALA A 47 -0.99 -4.53 -12.13
N LYS A 48 -1.89 -3.62 -12.50
CA LYS A 48 -2.85 -3.84 -13.59
C LYS A 48 -2.15 -4.05 -14.93
N LYS A 49 -1.05 -3.33 -15.15
CA LYS A 49 -0.26 -3.45 -16.37
C LYS A 49 0.62 -4.70 -16.40
N GLY A 50 0.76 -5.38 -15.28
CA GLY A 50 1.65 -6.53 -15.17
C GLY A 50 3.13 -6.15 -15.07
N ASP A 51 3.42 -4.90 -14.69
CA ASP A 51 4.78 -4.36 -14.66
C ASP A 51 5.42 -4.38 -13.27
N LEU A 52 4.80 -5.03 -12.28
CA LEU A 52 5.37 -5.10 -10.94
C LEU A 52 6.71 -5.82 -10.93
N SER A 53 7.69 -5.23 -10.27
CA SER A 53 8.99 -5.84 -10.04
C SER A 53 9.48 -5.52 -8.64
N LYS A 54 10.28 -6.42 -8.08
CA LYS A 54 10.89 -6.21 -6.77
C LYS A 54 11.80 -4.99 -6.78
N GLU A 55 12.66 -4.88 -7.80
CA GLU A 55 13.69 -3.84 -7.89
C GLU A 55 13.09 -2.44 -7.97
N ASP A 56 12.02 -2.28 -8.74
CA ASP A 56 11.43 -0.96 -9.00
C ASP A 56 10.36 -0.57 -7.98
N HIS A 57 9.64 -1.54 -7.41
CA HIS A 57 8.44 -1.27 -6.64
C HIS A 57 8.58 -1.54 -5.15
N LEU A 58 9.43 -2.48 -4.73
CA LEU A 58 9.60 -2.78 -3.31
C LEU A 58 10.17 -1.59 -2.52
N PRO A 59 11.21 -0.87 -2.98
CA PRO A 59 11.70 0.30 -2.25
C PRO A 59 10.63 1.38 -2.09
N ARG A 60 9.79 1.59 -3.11
CA ARG A 60 8.70 2.56 -3.03
C ARG A 60 7.66 2.12 -2.01
N LEU A 61 7.30 0.83 -2.00
CA LEU A 61 6.34 0.29 -1.04
C LEU A 61 6.87 0.42 0.40
N VAL A 62 8.14 0.16 0.63
CA VAL A 62 8.77 0.34 1.95
C VAL A 62 8.64 1.80 2.40
N SER A 63 8.93 2.76 1.52
CA SER A 63 8.78 4.18 1.84
C SER A 63 7.33 4.54 2.18
N LEU A 64 6.36 4.04 1.42
CA LEU A 64 4.94 4.26 1.68
C LEU A 64 4.52 3.65 3.02
N THR A 65 5.04 2.47 3.35
CA THR A 65 4.78 1.81 4.64
C THR A 65 5.28 2.67 5.80
N GLU A 66 6.45 3.26 5.67
CA GLU A 66 7.00 4.15 6.70
C GLU A 66 6.10 5.37 6.93
N VAL A 67 5.60 5.99 5.86
CA VAL A 67 4.67 7.11 5.97
C VAL A 67 3.41 6.68 6.70
N CYS A 68 2.83 5.55 6.33
CA CYS A 68 1.62 5.04 6.98
C CYS A 68 1.87 4.73 8.46
N SER A 69 2.99 4.12 8.80
CA SER A 69 3.33 3.82 10.19
C SER A 69 3.49 5.08 11.03
N SER A 70 4.01 6.15 10.44
CA SER A 70 4.18 7.44 11.10
C SER A 70 2.86 8.19 11.27
N GLU A 71 2.00 8.20 10.23
CA GLU A 71 0.80 9.02 10.21
C GLU A 71 -0.47 8.28 10.66
N VAL A 72 -0.52 6.95 10.53
CA VAL A 72 -1.67 6.11 10.85
C VAL A 72 -1.22 4.99 11.79
N SER A 73 -0.71 5.33 12.96
CA SER A 73 0.02 4.42 13.84
C SER A 73 -0.82 3.37 14.58
N ARG A 74 -2.15 3.43 14.51
CA ARG A 74 -3.02 2.55 15.29
C ARG A 74 -3.85 1.56 14.48
N ASP A 75 -3.57 1.43 13.18
CA ASP A 75 -4.29 0.50 12.33
C ASP A 75 -3.45 -0.76 12.12
N GLN A 76 -3.65 -1.75 13.00
CA GLN A 76 -2.92 -3.01 12.94
C GLN A 76 -3.25 -3.79 11.67
N GLU A 77 -4.50 -3.72 11.22
CA GLU A 77 -4.90 -4.41 9.98
C GLU A 77 -4.19 -3.83 8.77
N MET A 78 -4.08 -2.50 8.70
CA MET A 78 -3.34 -1.85 7.61
C MET A 78 -1.85 -2.22 7.68
N SER A 79 -1.27 -2.25 8.88
CA SER A 79 0.12 -2.64 9.08
C SER A 79 0.37 -4.07 8.56
N ASP A 80 -0.52 -5.00 8.89
CA ASP A 80 -0.43 -6.39 8.44
C ASP A 80 -0.57 -6.47 6.91
N GLN A 81 -1.48 -5.71 6.32
CA GLN A 81 -1.66 -5.65 4.87
C GLN A 81 -0.40 -5.13 4.17
N LEU A 82 0.23 -4.09 4.72
CA LEU A 82 1.45 -3.54 4.16
C LEU A 82 2.60 -4.54 4.19
N MET A 83 2.73 -5.29 5.28
CA MET A 83 3.74 -6.34 5.39
C MET A 83 3.48 -7.46 4.39
N ASP A 84 2.22 -7.88 4.24
CA ASP A 84 1.85 -8.91 3.26
C ASP A 84 2.19 -8.48 1.83
N MET A 85 1.98 -7.21 1.50
CA MET A 85 2.34 -6.67 0.19
C MET A 85 3.85 -6.66 -0.04
N GLN A 86 4.63 -6.29 0.98
CA GLN A 86 6.08 -6.32 0.88
C GLN A 86 6.58 -7.75 0.64
N ASP A 87 6.03 -8.70 1.36
CA ASP A 87 6.37 -10.11 1.18
C ASP A 87 6.04 -10.59 -0.23
N TYR A 88 4.90 -10.18 -0.76
CA TYR A 88 4.53 -10.53 -2.14
C TYR A 88 5.54 -10.00 -3.14
N LEU A 89 5.94 -8.74 -3.04
CA LEU A 89 6.92 -8.15 -3.96
C LEU A 89 8.30 -8.79 -3.79
N GLU A 90 8.67 -9.13 -2.57
CA GLU A 90 9.99 -9.72 -2.30
C GLU A 90 10.11 -11.15 -2.78
N PHE A 91 9.08 -11.98 -2.56
CA PHE A 91 9.19 -13.42 -2.75
C PHE A 91 8.41 -13.97 -3.95
N ARG A 92 7.47 -13.20 -4.52
CA ARG A 92 6.59 -13.69 -5.58
C ARG A 92 6.60 -12.87 -6.87
N CYS A 93 7.31 -11.76 -6.85
CA CYS A 93 7.46 -10.92 -8.05
C CYS A 93 8.84 -11.08 -8.70
#